data_41cda092f5c0de6cee458031f3c24c77
#
_entry.id   41cda092f5c0de6cee458031f3c24c77
#
_cell.length_a   1.000
_cell.length_b   1.000
_cell.length_c   1.000
_cell.angle_alpha   90.00
_cell.angle_beta   90.00
_cell.angle_gamma   90.00
#
_symmetry.space_group_name_H-M   'P 1'
#
loop_
_entity.id
_entity.type
_entity.pdbx_description
1 polymer ?
#
loop_
_entity_poly.entity_id
_entity_poly.type
_entity_poly.pdbx_seq_one_letter_code
_entity_poly.pdbx_strand_id
1 'polypeptide(L)'
;PIVEAGLHTLVSQDEQLCPEVRLVPTPGHTPGHASVMIESEGETALITGDFLHHPCQFAHPEWPSAPDWDPAMGLATRLDMYGKLADTPILVIGTHFHTPTAGHLKKDGNAWRLDTD
;
A
#
# COMPACT_ATOMS: atom_id res chain seq x y z
N PRO A 1 1.62 19.42 -20.40
CA PRO A 1 3.09 19.61 -20.53
C PRO A 1 3.86 18.29 -20.53
N ILE A 2 3.66 17.38 -19.54
CA ILE A 2 4.44 16.12 -19.42
C ILE A 2 4.19 15.20 -20.61
N VAL A 3 2.90 14.98 -20.96
CA VAL A 3 2.49 14.13 -22.09
C VAL A 3 3.01 14.71 -23.42
N GLU A 4 2.82 16.01 -23.63
CA GLU A 4 3.29 16.71 -24.82
C GLU A 4 4.82 16.66 -24.97
N ALA A 5 5.53 16.67 -23.85
CA ALA A 5 6.99 16.57 -23.82
C ALA A 5 7.51 15.12 -23.98
N GLY A 6 6.63 14.13 -24.02
CA GLY A 6 7.03 12.71 -24.11
C GLY A 6 7.75 12.18 -22.87
N LEU A 7 7.55 12.81 -21.70
CA LEU A 7 8.23 12.46 -20.44
C LEU A 7 7.44 11.46 -19.59
N HIS A 8 6.61 10.63 -20.23
CA HIS A 8 5.81 9.62 -19.54
C HIS A 8 5.89 8.27 -20.24
N THR A 9 5.73 7.21 -19.46
CA THR A 9 5.53 5.84 -19.95
C THR A 9 4.28 5.28 -19.27
N LEU A 10 3.35 4.76 -20.06
CA LEU A 10 2.20 4.05 -19.53
C LEU A 10 2.64 2.62 -19.17
N VAL A 11 2.27 2.19 -17.98
CA VAL A 11 2.61 0.86 -17.43
C VAL A 11 1.37 0.17 -16.93
N SER A 12 1.41 -1.15 -16.77
CA SER A 12 0.36 -1.91 -16.08
C SER A 12 0.47 -1.72 -14.56
N GLN A 13 -0.61 -2.03 -13.83
CA GLN A 13 -0.64 -1.90 -12.36
C GLN A 13 0.26 -2.92 -11.65
N ASP A 14 0.73 -3.95 -12.34
CA ASP A 14 1.61 -5.03 -11.87
C ASP A 14 2.98 -5.00 -12.55
N GLU A 15 3.35 -3.87 -13.15
CA GLU A 15 4.60 -3.70 -13.90
C GLU A 15 5.84 -3.85 -13.03
N GLN A 16 6.83 -4.60 -13.54
CA GLN A 16 8.18 -4.59 -13.00
C GLN A 16 8.95 -3.40 -13.60
N LEU A 17 9.20 -2.37 -12.79
CA LEU A 17 9.84 -1.13 -13.25
C LEU A 17 11.36 -1.26 -13.40
N CYS A 18 11.99 -1.98 -12.48
CA CYS A 18 13.39 -2.35 -12.51
C CYS A 18 13.59 -3.61 -11.63
N PRO A 19 14.79 -4.21 -11.55
CA PRO A 19 14.98 -5.44 -10.78
C PRO A 19 14.51 -5.37 -9.32
N GLU A 20 14.61 -4.21 -8.68
CA GLU A 20 14.27 -4.00 -7.28
C GLU A 20 12.86 -3.46 -7.05
N VAL A 21 12.19 -2.91 -8.09
CA VAL A 21 10.93 -2.15 -7.91
C VAL A 21 9.83 -2.66 -8.81
N ARG A 22 8.71 -3.04 -8.22
CA ARG A 22 7.49 -3.41 -8.95
C ARG A 22 6.25 -2.74 -8.39
N LEU A 23 5.26 -2.59 -9.25
CA LEU A 23 3.93 -2.15 -8.84
C LEU A 23 3.12 -3.35 -8.31
N VAL A 24 2.25 -3.07 -7.35
CA VAL A 24 1.31 -4.03 -6.77
C VAL A 24 -0.09 -3.45 -6.87
N PRO A 25 -1.03 -4.09 -7.60
CA PRO A 25 -2.39 -3.59 -7.71
C PRO A 25 -3.06 -3.46 -6.33
N THR A 26 -3.54 -2.27 -6.01
CA THR A 26 -4.26 -1.98 -4.77
C THR A 26 -5.47 -1.07 -5.06
N PRO A 27 -6.43 -1.53 -5.91
CA PRO A 27 -7.55 -0.70 -6.36
C PRO A 27 -8.52 -0.37 -5.23
N GLY A 28 -9.30 0.70 -5.42
CA GLY A 28 -10.34 1.14 -4.48
C GLY A 28 -10.32 2.65 -4.26
N HIS A 29 -9.16 3.22 -3.92
CA HIS A 29 -8.98 4.67 -3.89
C HIS A 29 -9.17 5.26 -5.30
N THR A 30 -8.53 4.65 -6.27
CA THR A 30 -8.84 4.80 -7.71
C THR A 30 -8.88 3.42 -8.36
N PRO A 31 -9.53 3.26 -9.54
CA PRO A 31 -9.53 1.97 -10.25
C PRO A 31 -8.14 1.47 -10.61
N GLY A 32 -7.23 2.39 -10.91
CA GLY A 32 -5.85 2.12 -11.33
C GLY A 32 -4.81 2.26 -10.23
N HIS A 33 -5.22 2.30 -8.95
CA HIS A 33 -4.28 2.48 -7.86
C HIS A 33 -3.33 1.30 -7.72
N ALA A 34 -2.05 1.60 -7.51
CA ALA A 34 -1.00 0.64 -7.24
C ALA A 34 -0.09 1.11 -6.10
N SER A 35 0.31 0.19 -5.26
CA SER A 35 1.39 0.35 -4.28
C SER A 35 2.73 0.03 -4.92
N VAL A 36 3.83 0.41 -4.27
CA VAL A 36 5.18 0.13 -4.75
C VAL A 36 5.86 -0.88 -3.84
N MET A 37 6.25 -2.02 -4.38
CA MET A 37 7.07 -3.01 -3.69
C MET A 37 8.54 -2.79 -4.06
N ILE A 38 9.41 -2.79 -3.06
CA ILE A 38 10.85 -2.67 -3.21
C ILE A 38 11.50 -3.91 -2.60
N GLU A 39 12.36 -4.58 -3.35
CA GLU A 39 13.10 -5.76 -2.93
C GLU A 39 14.59 -5.55 -3.22
N SER A 40 15.43 -5.49 -2.19
CA SER A 40 16.86 -5.26 -2.33
C SER A 40 17.63 -5.94 -1.21
N GLU A 41 18.72 -6.60 -1.55
CA GLU A 41 19.66 -7.25 -0.60
C GLU A 41 18.97 -8.21 0.40
N GLY A 42 17.86 -8.83 -0.01
CA GLY A 42 17.08 -9.75 0.83
C GLY A 42 16.05 -9.06 1.75
N GLU A 43 15.98 -7.75 1.73
CA GLU A 43 14.96 -6.96 2.44
C GLU A 43 13.81 -6.57 1.51
N THR A 44 12.63 -6.42 2.07
CA THR A 44 11.42 -6.06 1.31
C THR A 44 10.67 -4.93 1.99
N ALA A 45 10.23 -3.94 1.22
CA ALA A 45 9.37 -2.87 1.68
C ALA A 45 8.19 -2.64 0.75
N LEU A 46 7.05 -2.22 1.31
CA LEU A 46 5.87 -1.78 0.57
C LEU A 46 5.56 -0.32 0.91
N ILE A 47 5.58 0.55 -0.10
CA ILE A 47 5.03 1.90 -0.01
C ILE A 47 3.54 1.81 -0.35
N THR A 48 2.68 2.19 0.59
CA THR A 48 1.24 1.93 0.50
C THR A 48 0.53 2.68 -0.62
N GLY A 49 1.01 3.89 -0.99
CA GLY A 49 0.13 4.81 -1.73
C GLY A 49 -1.10 5.13 -0.90
N ASP A 50 -2.26 5.18 -1.55
CA ASP A 50 -3.52 5.66 -0.98
C ASP A 50 -4.52 4.54 -0.68
N PHE A 51 -4.10 3.25 -0.67
CA PHE A 51 -5.04 2.20 -0.26
C PHE A 51 -5.37 2.25 1.24
N LEU A 52 -4.54 2.93 2.03
CA LEU A 52 -4.82 3.37 3.39
C LEU A 52 -4.10 4.70 3.69
N HIS A 53 -4.71 5.52 4.56
CA HIS A 53 -4.24 6.87 4.82
C HIS A 53 -3.79 7.10 6.26
N HIS A 54 -4.18 6.21 7.18
CA HIS A 54 -3.85 6.36 8.59
C HIS A 54 -3.70 5.00 9.28
N PRO A 55 -2.78 4.84 10.23
CA PRO A 55 -2.57 3.57 10.94
C PRO A 55 -3.81 3.02 11.65
N CYS A 56 -4.79 3.87 12.01
CA CYS A 56 -6.04 3.41 12.61
C CYS A 56 -6.85 2.48 11.68
N GLN A 57 -6.65 2.55 10.35
CA GLN A 57 -7.30 1.66 9.40
C GLN A 57 -6.77 0.22 9.50
N PHE A 58 -5.62 -0.02 10.13
CA PHE A 58 -5.20 -1.38 10.47
C PHE A 58 -6.11 -2.00 11.55
N ALA A 59 -6.51 -1.21 12.53
CA ALA A 59 -7.46 -1.65 13.55
C ALA A 59 -8.91 -1.68 13.03
N HIS A 60 -9.22 -0.80 12.09
CA HIS A 60 -10.55 -0.56 11.53
C HIS A 60 -10.51 -0.58 10.00
N PRO A 61 -10.31 -1.74 9.36
CA PRO A 61 -10.20 -1.81 7.90
C PRO A 61 -11.48 -1.37 7.18
N GLU A 62 -12.62 -1.40 7.85
CA GLU A 62 -13.92 -0.96 7.34
C GLU A 62 -14.07 0.56 7.24
N TRP A 63 -13.16 1.34 7.84
CA TRP A 63 -13.20 2.81 7.75
C TRP A 63 -12.67 3.26 6.39
N PRO A 64 -13.54 3.81 5.51
CA PRO A 64 -13.10 4.26 4.21
C PRO A 64 -12.36 5.60 4.31
N SER A 65 -11.58 5.91 3.31
CA SER A 65 -11.09 7.25 3.08
C SER A 65 -12.14 8.06 2.33
N ALA A 66 -12.33 9.34 2.69
CA ALA A 66 -13.36 10.19 2.07
C ALA A 66 -13.26 10.27 0.53
N PRO A 67 -12.04 10.29 -0.09
CA PRO A 67 -11.88 10.34 -1.53
C PRO A 67 -11.92 8.96 -2.23
N ASP A 68 -12.21 7.84 -1.53
CA ASP A 68 -12.23 6.52 -2.17
C ASP A 68 -13.29 6.47 -3.28
N TRP A 69 -12.86 6.10 -4.50
CA TRP A 69 -13.75 5.90 -5.65
C TRP A 69 -14.73 4.75 -5.43
N ASP A 70 -14.27 3.65 -4.85
CA ASP A 70 -15.07 2.49 -4.45
C ASP A 70 -14.67 2.02 -3.05
N PRO A 71 -15.40 2.44 -2.00
CA PRO A 71 -15.10 2.06 -0.62
C PRO A 71 -15.16 0.56 -0.36
N ALA A 72 -16.04 -0.18 -1.08
CA ALA A 72 -16.16 -1.64 -0.91
C ALA A 72 -14.93 -2.35 -1.50
N MET A 73 -14.47 -1.91 -2.67
CA MET A 73 -13.22 -2.38 -3.27
C MET A 73 -12.02 -2.00 -2.39
N GLY A 74 -11.99 -0.79 -1.85
CA GLY A 74 -10.95 -0.33 -0.91
C GLY A 74 -10.87 -1.20 0.34
N LEU A 75 -12.01 -1.59 0.91
CA LEU A 75 -12.06 -2.54 2.03
C LEU A 75 -11.50 -3.92 1.62
N ALA A 76 -11.93 -4.45 0.48
CA ALA A 76 -11.44 -5.73 -0.01
C ALA A 76 -9.92 -5.72 -0.23
N THR A 77 -9.39 -4.64 -0.82
CA THR A 77 -7.95 -4.41 -1.00
C THR A 77 -7.21 -4.36 0.33
N ARG A 78 -7.72 -3.61 1.33
CA ARG A 78 -7.11 -3.55 2.67
C ARG A 78 -7.03 -4.93 3.31
N LEU A 79 -8.12 -5.69 3.31
CA LEU A 79 -8.16 -7.02 3.92
C LEU A 79 -7.19 -8.00 3.23
N ASP A 80 -7.13 -7.99 1.91
CA ASP A 80 -6.20 -8.82 1.14
C ASP A 80 -4.74 -8.45 1.44
N MET A 81 -4.42 -7.16 1.41
CA MET A 81 -3.06 -6.67 1.69
C MET A 81 -2.65 -6.94 3.13
N TYR A 82 -3.53 -6.74 4.11
CA TYR A 82 -3.23 -7.05 5.51
C TYR A 82 -2.96 -8.53 5.72
N GLY A 83 -3.72 -9.40 5.05
CA GLY A 83 -3.46 -10.85 5.08
C GLY A 83 -2.09 -11.24 4.51
N LYS A 84 -1.60 -10.51 3.50
CA LYS A 84 -0.29 -10.75 2.87
C LYS A 84 0.89 -10.16 3.65
N LEU A 85 0.68 -9.07 4.37
CA LEU A 85 1.73 -8.30 5.04
C LEU A 85 1.90 -8.68 6.52
N ALA A 86 0.81 -9.10 7.18
CA ALA A 86 0.84 -9.36 8.62
C ALA A 86 1.81 -10.48 8.99
N ASP A 87 2.60 -10.22 10.05
CA ASP A 87 3.58 -11.14 10.62
C ASP A 87 4.67 -11.58 9.63
N THR A 88 4.90 -10.77 8.59
CA THR A 88 6.01 -10.93 7.66
C THR A 88 7.14 -9.93 7.97
N PRO A 89 8.35 -10.12 7.42
CA PRO A 89 9.44 -9.15 7.55
C PRO A 89 9.29 -7.93 6.62
N ILE A 90 8.20 -7.80 5.87
CA ILE A 90 7.99 -6.68 4.95
C ILE A 90 7.80 -5.38 5.74
N LEU A 91 8.64 -4.38 5.47
CA LEU A 91 8.49 -3.04 6.00
C LEU A 91 7.34 -2.32 5.29
N VAL A 92 6.31 -1.91 6.01
CA VAL A 92 5.21 -1.12 5.49
C VAL A 92 5.51 0.36 5.68
N ILE A 93 5.55 1.13 4.59
CA ILE A 93 5.81 2.56 4.57
C ILE A 93 4.52 3.27 4.16
N GLY A 94 3.93 4.00 5.09
CA GLY A 94 2.67 4.71 4.86
C GLY A 94 2.89 6.06 4.21
N THR A 95 2.33 6.28 3.01
CA THR A 95 2.45 7.53 2.27
C THR A 95 1.88 8.73 3.05
N HIS A 96 0.80 8.51 3.79
CA HIS A 96 0.10 9.55 4.55
C HIS A 96 0.29 9.45 6.07
N PHE A 97 1.12 8.52 6.55
CA PHE A 97 1.28 8.34 7.99
C PHE A 97 2.07 9.50 8.61
N HIS A 98 1.59 9.97 9.76
CA HIS A 98 2.40 10.79 10.65
C HIS A 98 3.56 9.95 11.21
N THR A 99 4.62 10.60 11.66
CA THR A 99 5.77 9.92 12.29
C THR A 99 5.35 9.11 13.52
N PRO A 100 5.80 7.81 13.65
CA PRO A 100 6.62 7.08 12.70
C PRO A 100 5.83 6.65 11.45
N THR A 101 6.45 6.79 10.26
CA THR A 101 5.81 6.55 8.97
C THR A 101 5.92 5.12 8.48
N ALA A 102 6.75 4.31 9.11
CA ALA A 102 7.03 2.93 8.69
C ALA A 102 7.05 1.98 9.90
N GLY A 103 6.78 0.72 9.64
CA GLY A 103 6.81 -0.35 10.63
C GLY A 103 6.40 -1.68 10.01
N HIS A 104 6.35 -2.72 10.83
CA HIS A 104 5.89 -4.05 10.41
C HIS A 104 4.42 -4.25 10.80
N LEU A 105 3.64 -4.80 9.87
CA LEU A 105 2.25 -5.12 10.19
C LEU A 105 2.18 -6.38 11.04
N LYS A 106 1.48 -6.30 12.17
CA LYS A 106 1.27 -7.43 13.08
C LYS A 106 -0.21 -7.73 13.24
N LYS A 107 -0.53 -9.01 13.35
CA LYS A 107 -1.86 -9.45 13.77
C LYS A 107 -2.09 -9.05 15.23
N ASP A 108 -3.28 -8.52 15.53
CA ASP A 108 -3.68 -8.11 16.87
C ASP A 108 -5.15 -8.53 17.13
N GLY A 109 -5.34 -9.72 17.67
CA GLY A 109 -6.66 -10.33 17.83
C GLY A 109 -7.38 -10.48 16.49
N ASN A 110 -8.53 -9.81 16.32
CA ASN A 110 -9.31 -9.80 15.09
C ASN A 110 -8.94 -8.63 14.14
N ALA A 111 -7.93 -7.84 14.51
CA ALA A 111 -7.48 -6.67 13.77
C ALA A 111 -5.97 -6.74 13.49
N TRP A 112 -5.38 -5.61 13.13
CA TRP A 112 -3.96 -5.46 12.87
C TRP A 112 -3.43 -4.17 13.50
N ARG A 113 -2.14 -4.11 13.74
CA ARG A 113 -1.45 -2.90 14.20
C ARG A 113 -0.12 -2.73 13.48
N LEU A 114 0.31 -1.49 13.33
CA LEU A 114 1.66 -1.18 12.86
C LEU A 114 2.62 -1.24 14.06
N ASP A 115 3.64 -2.09 13.97
CA ASP A 115 4.72 -2.23 14.94
C ASP A 115 5.90 -1.41 14.44
N THR A 116 6.30 -0.43 15.23
CA THR A 116 7.31 0.57 14.84
C THR A 116 8.60 0.47 15.66
N ASP A 117 8.73 -0.56 16.50
CA ASP A 117 9.89 -0.81 17.35
C ASP A 117 10.99 -1.59 16.62
#